data_2ad733df957173392928e0ccdb2cb3eb
#
_entry.id   2ad733df957173392928e0ccdb2cb3eb
#
_cell.length_a   1.000
_cell.length_b   1.000
_cell.length_c   1.000
_cell.angle_alpha   90.00
_cell.angle_beta   90.00
_cell.angle_gamma   90.00
#
_symmetry.space_group_name_H-M   'P 1'
#
loop_
_entity.id
_entity.type
_entity.pdbx_description
1 polymer ?
#
loop_
_entity_poly.entity_id
_entity_poly.type
_entity_poly.pdbx_seq_one_letter_code
_entity_poly.pdbx_strand_id
1 'polypeptide(L)'
;LIITAWHPIRYAGEWIMPCSLVSSVNEISCEAIYNFVLDQGHTMLVNDVECVTLGHGFKEDVVRHSYYGSERVINDLERLNLEQNNGGLIEITEKMLVRSIKSGLVNGLQSQQILVQ
;
A
#
# COMPACT_ATOMS: atom_id res chain seq x y z
N LEU A 1 16.67 -3.22 4.39
CA LEU A 1 15.27 -2.90 4.07
C LEU A 1 14.35 -3.79 4.88
N ILE A 2 13.44 -3.16 5.59
CA ILE A 2 12.33 -3.84 6.27
C ILE A 2 11.08 -3.57 5.44
N ILE A 3 10.41 -4.64 5.01
CA ILE A 3 9.25 -4.53 4.13
C ILE A 3 8.21 -5.59 4.52
N THR A 4 6.94 -5.28 4.29
CA THR A 4 5.87 -6.26 4.53
C THR A 4 5.95 -7.41 3.52
N ALA A 5 5.48 -8.58 3.93
CA ALA A 5 5.60 -9.82 3.14
C ALA A 5 4.93 -9.78 1.76
N TRP A 6 3.92 -8.92 1.60
CA TRP A 6 3.07 -8.83 0.41
C TRP A 6 3.18 -7.47 -0.31
N HIS A 7 4.31 -6.77 -0.12
CA HIS A 7 4.60 -5.53 -0.85
C HIS A 7 5.50 -5.87 -2.04
N PRO A 8 4.99 -5.91 -3.27
CA PRO A 8 5.79 -6.34 -4.42
C PRO A 8 7.06 -5.53 -4.61
N ILE A 9 8.14 -6.25 -4.88
CA ILE A 9 9.45 -5.66 -5.22
C ILE A 9 9.93 -6.24 -6.54
N ARG A 10 10.81 -5.52 -7.23
CA ARG A 10 11.44 -6.04 -8.44
C ARG A 10 12.79 -6.65 -8.09
N TYR A 11 12.95 -7.93 -8.38
CA TYR A 11 14.15 -8.69 -8.12
C TYR A 11 14.52 -9.47 -9.38
N ALA A 12 15.79 -9.33 -9.81
CA ALA A 12 16.28 -9.98 -11.02
C ALA A 12 15.39 -9.70 -12.25
N GLY A 13 14.84 -8.49 -12.35
CA GLY A 13 13.99 -8.06 -13.47
C GLY A 13 12.53 -8.48 -13.38
N GLU A 14 12.12 -9.17 -12.32
CA GLU A 14 10.76 -9.65 -12.17
C GLU A 14 10.11 -9.15 -10.87
N TRP A 15 8.79 -8.92 -10.91
CA TRP A 15 8.03 -8.63 -9.71
C TRP A 15 7.86 -9.89 -8.87
N ILE A 16 8.19 -9.80 -7.60
CA ILE A 16 8.03 -10.89 -6.64
C ILE A 16 7.47 -10.36 -5.32
N MET A 17 6.86 -11.26 -4.55
CA MET A 17 6.50 -10.95 -3.16
C MET A 17 7.69 -11.23 -2.26
N PRO A 18 8.03 -10.32 -1.32
CA PRO A 18 9.18 -10.55 -0.42
C PRO A 18 9.13 -11.88 0.34
N CYS A 19 7.93 -12.35 0.70
CA CYS A 19 7.77 -13.61 1.41
C CYS A 19 8.25 -14.83 0.59
N SER A 20 8.37 -14.70 -0.73
CA SER A 20 8.89 -15.80 -1.57
C SER A 20 10.42 -15.93 -1.52
N LEU A 21 11.12 -14.93 -1.00
CA LEU A 21 12.58 -14.92 -0.90
C LEU A 21 13.10 -15.48 0.43
N VAL A 22 12.24 -15.68 1.41
CA VAL A 22 12.64 -16.07 2.75
C VAL A 22 11.88 -17.31 3.19
N SER A 23 12.51 -18.10 4.09
CA SER A 23 11.87 -19.28 4.65
C SER A 23 10.87 -18.97 5.75
N SER A 24 10.96 -17.79 6.35
CA SER A 24 10.04 -17.36 7.40
C SER A 24 9.92 -15.85 7.42
N VAL A 25 8.73 -15.39 7.83
CA VAL A 25 8.43 -13.98 8.04
C VAL A 25 8.53 -13.68 9.54
N ASN A 26 9.28 -12.65 9.89
CA ASN A 26 9.46 -12.24 11.28
C ASN A 26 8.48 -11.14 11.66
N GLU A 27 7.95 -11.21 12.87
CA GLU A 27 7.23 -10.09 13.46
C GLU A 27 8.24 -9.09 14.02
N ILE A 28 8.13 -7.84 13.57
CA ILE A 28 9.00 -6.76 14.02
C ILE A 28 8.12 -5.64 14.54
N SER A 29 8.37 -5.20 15.76
CA SER A 29 7.67 -4.07 16.33
C SER A 29 8.11 -2.77 15.65
N CYS A 30 7.14 -1.97 15.19
CA CYS A 30 7.40 -0.67 14.60
C CYS A 30 6.23 0.28 14.89
N GLU A 31 6.51 1.58 14.89
CA GLU A 31 5.48 2.59 15.14
C GLU A 31 4.52 2.72 13.97
N ALA A 32 5.04 2.63 12.75
CA ALA A 32 4.24 2.78 11.54
C ALA A 32 4.95 2.13 10.36
N ILE A 33 4.16 1.82 9.34
CA ILE A 33 4.67 1.46 8.01
C ILE A 33 4.24 2.54 7.03
N TYR A 34 5.03 2.75 5.99
CA TYR A 34 4.80 3.83 5.04
C TYR A 34 4.58 3.28 3.64
N ASN A 35 3.60 3.87 2.94
CA ASN A 35 3.40 3.68 1.52
C ASN A 35 3.41 5.05 0.85
N PHE A 36 3.80 5.09 -0.42
CA PHE A 36 4.00 6.33 -1.14
C PHE A 36 3.14 6.40 -2.39
N VAL A 37 2.79 7.63 -2.76
CA VAL A 37 2.19 7.95 -4.05
C VAL A 37 3.18 8.88 -4.77
N LEU A 38 3.53 8.51 -5.99
CA LEU A 38 4.43 9.29 -6.82
C LEU A 38 3.67 9.91 -7.99
N ASP A 39 4.14 11.07 -8.44
CA ASP A 39 3.56 11.74 -9.61
C ASP A 39 3.74 10.90 -10.88
N GLN A 40 4.84 10.17 -10.97
CA GLN A 40 5.18 9.36 -12.15
C GLN A 40 6.15 8.25 -11.76
N GLY A 41 6.23 7.23 -12.62
CA GLY A 41 7.18 6.13 -12.47
C GLY A 41 6.70 4.99 -11.58
N HIS A 42 5.93 5.27 -10.56
CA HIS A 42 5.26 4.32 -9.66
C HIS A 42 6.15 3.29 -8.98
N THR A 43 7.46 3.52 -8.97
CA THR A 43 8.42 2.71 -8.21
C THR A 43 9.43 3.63 -7.53
N MET A 44 10.02 3.15 -6.44
CA MET A 44 11.08 3.87 -5.76
C MET A 44 12.14 2.90 -5.24
N LEU A 45 13.38 3.35 -5.22
CA LEU A 45 14.49 2.55 -4.68
C LEU A 45 14.62 2.81 -3.18
N VAL A 46 14.63 1.72 -2.41
CA VAL A 46 14.92 1.76 -0.98
C VAL A 46 16.02 0.75 -0.72
N ASN A 47 17.19 1.21 -0.29
CA ASN A 47 18.37 0.35 -0.13
C ASN A 47 18.67 -0.49 -1.40
N ASP A 48 18.59 0.15 -2.57
CA ASP A 48 18.80 -0.44 -3.90
C ASP A 48 17.75 -1.51 -4.29
N VAL A 49 16.66 -1.62 -3.55
CA VAL A 49 15.53 -2.49 -3.89
C VAL A 49 14.43 -1.65 -4.51
N GLU A 50 13.95 -2.04 -5.70
CA GLU A 50 12.87 -1.36 -6.38
C GLU A 50 11.52 -1.80 -5.81
N CYS A 51 10.84 -0.88 -5.16
CA CYS A 51 9.55 -1.11 -4.51
C CYS A 51 8.43 -0.41 -5.29
N VAL A 52 7.30 -1.09 -5.45
CA VAL A 52 6.13 -0.49 -6.10
C VAL A 52 5.47 0.53 -5.18
N THR A 53 4.88 1.58 -5.77
CA THR A 53 4.10 2.58 -5.04
C THR A 53 2.61 2.46 -5.39
N LEU A 54 1.77 3.17 -4.65
CA LEU A 54 0.32 3.09 -4.85
C LEU A 54 -0.11 3.71 -6.18
N GLY A 55 -1.18 3.19 -6.77
CA GLY A 55 -1.75 3.69 -8.02
C GLY A 55 -0.90 3.37 -9.25
N HIS A 56 -0.09 2.34 -9.19
CA HIS A 56 0.91 2.03 -10.23
C HIS A 56 0.32 1.60 -11.58
N GLY A 57 -0.84 0.99 -11.61
CA GLY A 57 -1.46 0.53 -12.86
C GLY A 57 -0.79 -0.67 -13.54
N PHE A 58 0.20 -1.29 -12.90
CA PHE A 58 0.89 -2.44 -13.47
C PHE A 58 -0.02 -3.66 -13.55
N LYS A 59 0.11 -4.44 -14.64
CA LYS A 59 -0.80 -5.55 -14.96
C LYS A 59 -0.24 -6.95 -14.68
N GLU A 60 1.06 -7.06 -14.41
CA GLU A 60 1.71 -8.35 -14.15
C GLU A 60 1.08 -9.01 -12.91
N ASP A 61 0.96 -10.34 -12.94
CA ASP A 61 0.19 -11.10 -11.96
C ASP A 61 0.60 -10.85 -10.51
N VAL A 62 1.90 -10.76 -10.24
CA VAL A 62 2.39 -10.60 -8.87
C VAL A 62 2.11 -9.20 -8.32
N VAL A 63 2.29 -8.17 -9.14
CA VAL A 63 2.24 -6.77 -8.68
C VAL A 63 0.85 -6.18 -8.76
N ARG A 64 -0.01 -6.66 -9.66
CA ARG A 64 -1.34 -6.09 -9.86
C ARG A 64 -2.18 -6.14 -8.60
N HIS A 65 -2.96 -5.12 -8.39
CA HIS A 65 -3.95 -5.05 -7.32
C HIS A 65 -5.10 -4.17 -7.78
N SER A 66 -6.31 -4.67 -7.69
CA SER A 66 -7.49 -4.00 -8.25
C SER A 66 -7.79 -2.66 -7.57
N TYR A 67 -7.37 -2.50 -6.33
CA TYR A 67 -7.55 -1.24 -5.58
C TYR A 67 -6.23 -0.48 -5.45
N TYR A 68 -5.21 -1.06 -4.80
CA TYR A 68 -3.94 -0.37 -4.55
C TYR A 68 -3.18 -0.02 -5.82
N GLY A 69 -3.41 -0.74 -6.91
CA GLY A 69 -2.83 -0.45 -8.22
C GLY A 69 -3.65 0.49 -9.08
N SER A 70 -4.78 1.01 -8.61
CA SER A 70 -5.72 1.79 -9.40
C SER A 70 -5.76 3.26 -9.00
N GLU A 71 -6.48 4.07 -9.79
CA GLU A 71 -6.77 5.46 -9.43
C GLU A 71 -7.72 5.57 -8.23
N ARG A 72 -8.44 4.51 -7.90
CA ARG A 72 -9.39 4.53 -6.77
C ARG A 72 -8.68 4.81 -5.45
N VAL A 73 -7.51 4.21 -5.21
CA VAL A 73 -6.73 4.48 -3.99
C VAL A 73 -6.27 5.94 -3.98
N ILE A 74 -5.86 6.47 -5.12
CA ILE A 74 -5.42 7.87 -5.22
C ILE A 74 -6.57 8.81 -4.88
N ASN A 75 -7.75 8.57 -5.42
CA ASN A 75 -8.93 9.39 -5.14
C ASN A 75 -9.32 9.34 -3.66
N ASP A 76 -9.27 8.16 -3.05
CA ASP A 76 -9.55 8.01 -1.62
C ASP A 76 -8.51 8.74 -0.77
N LEU A 77 -7.23 8.65 -1.14
CA LEU A 77 -6.16 9.34 -0.43
C LEU A 77 -6.27 10.86 -0.56
N GLU A 78 -6.66 11.38 -1.73
CA GLU A 78 -6.91 12.81 -1.90
C GLU A 78 -8.02 13.30 -0.98
N ARG A 79 -9.11 12.55 -0.89
CA ARG A 79 -10.22 12.86 0.03
C ARG A 79 -9.75 12.85 1.49
N LEU A 80 -9.03 11.82 1.90
CA LEU A 80 -8.51 11.71 3.26
C LEU A 80 -7.49 12.81 3.56
N ASN A 81 -6.69 13.21 2.59
CA ASN A 81 -5.74 14.31 2.74
C ASN A 81 -6.45 15.62 3.07
N LEU A 82 -7.57 15.89 2.40
CA LEU A 82 -8.39 17.07 2.68
C LEU A 82 -9.00 16.99 4.08
N GLU A 83 -9.51 15.84 4.47
CA GLU A 83 -10.13 15.61 5.78
C GLU A 83 -9.12 15.75 6.93
N GLN A 84 -7.96 15.16 6.79
CA GLN A 84 -6.93 15.16 7.83
C GLN A 84 -6.11 16.45 7.87
N ASN A 85 -5.95 17.12 6.73
CA ASN A 85 -5.24 18.38 6.58
C ASN A 85 -3.85 18.37 7.25
N ASN A 86 -3.04 17.37 6.90
CA ASN A 86 -1.72 17.15 7.51
C ASN A 86 -0.58 17.16 6.47
N GLY A 87 -0.64 18.10 5.51
CA GLY A 87 0.45 18.37 4.56
C GLY A 87 0.83 17.21 3.65
N GLY A 88 -0.12 16.33 3.31
CA GLY A 88 0.14 15.17 2.47
C GLY A 88 0.53 13.91 3.23
N LEU A 89 0.66 13.99 4.55
CA LEU A 89 0.83 12.80 5.40
C LEU A 89 -0.56 12.32 5.84
N ILE A 90 -0.95 11.15 5.35
CA ILE A 90 -2.26 10.58 5.61
C ILE A 90 -2.09 9.39 6.54
N GLU A 91 -2.74 9.43 7.69
CA GLU A 91 -2.72 8.33 8.64
C GLU A 91 -3.90 7.40 8.37
N ILE A 92 -3.58 6.11 8.18
CA ILE A 92 -4.57 5.07 7.90
C ILE A 92 -4.52 4.04 9.01
N THR A 93 -5.68 3.76 9.59
CA THR A 93 -5.84 2.74 10.60
C THR A 93 -6.58 1.53 10.03
N GLU A 94 -6.49 0.39 10.69
CA GLU A 94 -7.16 -0.84 10.26
C GLU A 94 -8.67 -0.65 10.05
N LYS A 95 -9.31 0.18 10.88
CA LYS A 95 -10.75 0.44 10.78
C LYS A 95 -11.15 1.20 9.54
N MET A 96 -10.21 1.88 8.89
CA MET A 96 -10.45 2.63 7.65
C MET A 96 -10.41 1.74 6.42
N LEU A 97 -9.88 0.53 6.54
CA LEU A 97 -9.78 -0.41 5.42
C LEU A 97 -11.13 -1.06 5.13
N VAL A 98 -11.55 -1.00 3.86
CA VAL A 98 -12.74 -1.71 3.37
C VAL A 98 -12.26 -2.93 2.60
N ARG A 99 -12.75 -4.12 2.97
CA ARG A 99 -12.34 -5.37 2.33
C ARG A 99 -13.47 -6.00 1.54
N SER A 100 -13.12 -6.60 0.40
CA SER A 100 -14.05 -7.42 -0.37
C SER A 100 -14.43 -8.67 0.44
N ILE A 101 -15.72 -8.97 0.53
CA ILE A 101 -16.22 -10.18 1.17
C ILE A 101 -15.72 -11.43 0.42
N LYS A 102 -15.62 -11.35 -0.91
CA LYS A 102 -15.20 -12.49 -1.74
C LYS A 102 -13.72 -12.80 -1.63
N SER A 103 -12.86 -11.78 -1.75
CA SER A 103 -11.41 -11.98 -1.86
C SER A 103 -10.65 -11.72 -0.56
N GLY A 104 -11.25 -10.97 0.37
CA GLY A 104 -10.58 -10.49 1.57
C GLY A 104 -9.59 -9.35 1.30
N LEU A 105 -9.38 -8.99 0.05
CA LEU A 105 -8.48 -7.91 -0.32
C LEU A 105 -9.11 -6.54 -0.04
N VAL A 106 -8.26 -5.57 0.27
CA VAL A 106 -8.71 -4.19 0.44
C VAL A 106 -9.24 -3.67 -0.89
N ASN A 107 -10.42 -3.07 -0.87
CA ASN A 107 -11.05 -2.48 -2.06
C ASN A 107 -11.52 -1.04 -1.84
N GLY A 108 -11.18 -0.44 -0.72
CA GLY A 108 -11.53 0.95 -0.44
C GLY A 108 -10.92 1.44 0.86
N LEU A 109 -10.93 2.74 1.04
CA LEU A 109 -10.59 3.42 2.28
C LEU A 109 -11.77 4.30 2.67
N GLN A 110 -12.14 4.26 3.93
CA GLN A 110 -13.22 5.11 4.46
C GLN A 110 -12.66 6.06 5.51
N SER A 111 -13.39 7.14 5.74
CA SER A 111 -13.03 8.11 6.75
C SER A 111 -13.06 7.48 8.15
N GLN A 112 -12.22 7.98 9.04
CA GLN A 112 -12.23 7.53 10.43
C GLN A 112 -13.57 7.90 11.07
N GLN A 113 -14.23 6.91 11.69
CA GLN A 113 -15.50 7.15 12.36
C GLN A 113 -15.27 7.82 13.72
N ILE A 114 -16.01 8.89 13.95
CA ILE A 114 -16.07 9.55 15.26
C ILE A 114 -17.41 9.16 15.88
N LEU A 115 -17.35 8.45 17.03
CA LEU A 115 -18.54 8.11 17.78
C LEU A 115 -18.78 9.20 18.82
N VAL A 116 -19.93 9.86 18.73
CA VAL A 116 -20.35 10.87 19.69
C VAL A 116 -21.49 10.29 20.52
N GLN A 117 -21.31 10.29 21.83
CA GLN A 117 -22.36 9.89 22.74
C GLN A 117 -23.09 11.09 23.30
#